data_fc369f584e7b7cd3f067fa8535dddb7d
#
_entry.id   fc369f584e7b7cd3f067fa8535dddb7d
#
_cell.length_a   1.000
_cell.length_b   1.000
_cell.length_c   1.000
_cell.angle_alpha   90.00
_cell.angle_beta   90.00
_cell.angle_gamma   90.00
#
_symmetry.space_group_name_H-M   'P 1'
#
loop_
_entity.id
_entity.type
_entity.pdbx_description
1 polymer ?
#
loop_
_entity_poly.entity_id
_entity_poly.type
_entity_poly.pdbx_seq_one_letter_code
_entity_poly.pdbx_strand_id
1 'polypeptide(L)'
;MADCSKIRIQLRDGAIYASKQGDIIRARGVRYAKATRFQPPQPIEPWTDIVDCTSPASLCPQMPSRLEALNGPITAGHAMSEDCLHVSVCAPATNLPETTPKTLLPVIAFLHGGGYTSGGGDLDVYSGADLAAAGGVVHVGITYRLGILGYQPIQGTAPGNLGLLDQMAALRWIRDNISSFGGDAQQVTLAGASAGADSIYCLFAADGGGGESSLFQRAILQSAPLGVRRMDRGAMVEALDSAAQDALGGCCPAETATPDELLQVQKKLALASRSFEALLMPFAPTLGHAPLCISESEFTARVQRALKCIPLFIGYCRDEGVAFEAIFNGIHPDARPAIPTTASVVDFISRSWFQDDSDRLWEQARAAGGDPWFYELAVAPAESPFKAAHTMEMAFILGGWDAWKDAPMLKGADGEALVKNVGAEVKKLWVAFARGEDLSRTRFRIDEHFQI
;
A
#
# COMPACT_ATOMS: atom_id res chain seq x y z
N MET A 1 -10.55 -18.67 24.84
CA MET A 1 -9.40 -18.63 23.89
C MET A 1 -9.87 -19.36 22.66
N ALA A 2 -9.90 -18.70 21.50
CA ALA A 2 -10.25 -19.37 20.24
C ALA A 2 -9.23 -20.49 19.98
N ASP A 3 -9.73 -21.66 19.57
CA ASP A 3 -8.89 -22.82 19.24
C ASP A 3 -7.99 -22.46 18.05
N CYS A 4 -6.72 -22.20 18.31
CA CYS A 4 -5.73 -21.85 17.30
C CYS A 4 -4.93 -23.11 16.96
N SER A 5 -5.20 -23.71 15.80
CA SER A 5 -4.48 -24.89 15.32
C SER A 5 -3.53 -24.49 14.17
N LYS A 6 -2.43 -25.26 14.04
CA LYS A 6 -1.55 -25.15 12.88
C LYS A 6 -2.05 -26.05 11.76
N ILE A 7 -2.06 -25.53 10.55
CA ILE A 7 -2.34 -26.30 9.34
C ILE A 7 -1.13 -26.25 8.40
N ARG A 8 -0.90 -27.34 7.66
CA ARG A 8 0.12 -27.40 6.63
C ARG A 8 -0.47 -26.94 5.31
N ILE A 9 0.23 -26.06 4.61
CA ILE A 9 -0.13 -25.62 3.26
C ILE A 9 1.05 -25.93 2.33
N GLN A 10 0.77 -26.58 1.20
CA GLN A 10 1.75 -26.85 0.17
C GLN A 10 1.78 -25.69 -0.82
N LEU A 11 2.90 -25.00 -0.93
CA LEU A 11 3.21 -24.02 -1.94
C LEU A 11 3.98 -24.66 -3.10
N ARG A 12 4.16 -23.91 -4.17
CA ARG A 12 4.92 -24.36 -5.34
C ARG A 12 6.33 -24.85 -4.99
N ASP A 13 7.04 -24.09 -4.16
CA ASP A 13 8.47 -24.29 -3.90
C ASP A 13 8.76 -24.98 -2.55
N GLY A 14 7.74 -25.25 -1.70
CA GLY A 14 7.87 -25.92 -0.41
C GLY A 14 6.61 -25.88 0.43
N ALA A 15 6.67 -26.34 1.67
CA ALA A 15 5.54 -26.36 2.57
C ALA A 15 5.70 -25.33 3.70
N ILE A 16 4.57 -24.81 4.20
CA ILE A 16 4.50 -23.91 5.35
C ILE A 16 3.49 -24.41 6.39
N TYR A 17 3.65 -23.97 7.64
CA TYR A 17 2.56 -23.97 8.62
C TYR A 17 1.91 -22.60 8.67
N ALA A 18 0.58 -22.56 8.62
CA ALA A 18 -0.25 -21.38 8.86
C ALA A 18 -1.09 -21.57 10.13
N SER A 19 -1.56 -20.50 10.74
CA SER A 19 -2.51 -20.56 11.84
C SER A 19 -3.94 -20.62 11.31
N LYS A 20 -4.79 -21.42 11.98
CA LYS A 20 -6.24 -21.44 11.76
C LYS A 20 -6.95 -20.96 13.00
N GLN A 21 -7.77 -19.94 12.88
CA GLN A 21 -8.63 -19.37 13.93
C GLN A 21 -10.09 -19.37 13.43
N GLY A 22 -10.92 -20.24 13.99
CA GLY A 22 -12.26 -20.46 13.45
C GLY A 22 -12.22 -20.87 11.98
N ASP A 23 -12.93 -20.11 11.14
CA ASP A 23 -13.01 -20.35 9.70
C ASP A 23 -11.97 -19.57 8.88
N ILE A 24 -11.01 -18.92 9.52
CA ILE A 24 -9.97 -18.14 8.83
C ILE A 24 -8.60 -18.78 9.02
N ILE A 25 -7.87 -18.87 7.92
CA ILE A 25 -6.45 -19.20 7.88
C ILE A 25 -5.66 -17.91 7.77
N ARG A 26 -4.59 -17.81 8.55
CA ARG A 26 -3.63 -16.72 8.47
C ARG A 26 -2.21 -17.30 8.36
N ALA A 27 -1.58 -17.09 7.21
CA ALA A 27 -0.15 -17.33 7.01
C ALA A 27 0.57 -15.99 7.07
N ARG A 28 1.53 -15.84 7.98
CA ARG A 28 2.30 -14.60 8.20
C ARG A 28 3.75 -14.84 7.82
N GLY A 29 4.37 -13.84 7.21
CA GLY A 29 5.79 -13.92 6.91
C GLY A 29 6.16 -14.95 5.84
N VAL A 30 5.29 -15.21 4.89
CA VAL A 30 5.60 -16.08 3.76
C VAL A 30 6.54 -15.36 2.82
N ARG A 31 7.78 -15.85 2.69
CA ARG A 31 8.79 -15.21 1.86
C ARG A 31 8.43 -15.35 0.36
N TYR A 32 8.41 -14.24 -0.37
CA TYR A 32 8.15 -14.24 -1.82
C TYR A 32 9.43 -14.03 -2.66
N ALA A 33 10.47 -13.44 -2.08
CA ALA A 33 11.75 -13.20 -2.72
C ALA A 33 12.86 -13.04 -1.68
N LYS A 34 14.12 -13.05 -2.14
CA LYS A 34 15.29 -12.62 -1.38
C LYS A 34 15.91 -11.41 -2.05
N ALA A 35 16.51 -10.51 -1.29
CA ALA A 35 17.28 -9.42 -1.85
C ALA A 35 18.55 -9.20 -1.04
N THR A 36 19.67 -9.02 -1.74
CA THR A 36 20.85 -8.39 -1.18
C THR A 36 20.61 -6.89 -1.15
N ARG A 37 21.20 -6.20 -0.19
CA ARG A 37 21.10 -4.74 -0.07
C ARG A 37 21.39 -4.07 -1.43
N PHE A 38 20.56 -3.11 -1.80
CA PHE A 38 20.65 -2.34 -3.05
C PHE A 38 20.63 -3.17 -4.35
N GLN A 39 20.22 -4.45 -4.28
CA GLN A 39 20.06 -5.29 -5.47
C GLN A 39 18.59 -5.61 -5.75
N PRO A 40 18.21 -5.87 -7.00
CA PRO A 40 16.88 -6.35 -7.34
C PRO A 40 16.52 -7.64 -6.60
N PRO A 41 15.21 -7.86 -6.31
CA PRO A 41 14.74 -9.09 -5.68
C PRO A 41 15.01 -10.30 -6.57
N GLN A 42 15.39 -11.42 -5.93
CA GLN A 42 15.64 -12.69 -6.59
C GLN A 42 14.60 -13.72 -6.14
N PRO A 43 14.21 -14.65 -7.00
CA PRO A 43 13.36 -15.77 -6.61
C PRO A 43 13.95 -16.54 -5.42
N ILE A 44 13.07 -17.16 -4.64
CA ILE A 44 13.50 -18.07 -3.58
C ILE A 44 13.76 -19.46 -4.17
N GLU A 45 14.77 -20.13 -3.63
CA GLU A 45 15.03 -21.52 -3.97
C GLU A 45 14.01 -22.45 -3.29
N PRO A 46 13.64 -23.57 -3.91
CA PRO A 46 12.79 -24.58 -3.29
C PRO A 46 13.39 -25.08 -1.96
N TRP A 47 12.51 -25.38 -1.01
CA TRP A 47 12.90 -25.86 0.32
C TRP A 47 12.18 -27.14 0.70
N THR A 48 12.81 -27.96 1.57
CA THR A 48 12.29 -29.27 1.99
C THR A 48 11.65 -29.26 3.39
N ASP A 49 12.18 -28.44 4.29
CA ASP A 49 11.66 -28.33 5.66
C ASP A 49 10.36 -27.49 5.67
N ILE A 50 9.46 -27.79 6.59
CA ILE A 50 8.23 -26.99 6.71
C ILE A 50 8.54 -25.70 7.45
N VAL A 51 8.34 -24.56 6.78
CA VAL A 51 8.58 -23.21 7.34
C VAL A 51 7.38 -22.80 8.20
N ASP A 52 7.63 -22.31 9.41
CA ASP A 52 6.58 -21.80 10.31
C ASP A 52 6.21 -20.36 9.94
N CYS A 53 5.03 -20.19 9.39
CA CYS A 53 4.44 -18.89 9.00
C CYS A 53 3.24 -18.53 9.88
N THR A 54 3.32 -18.80 11.18
CA THR A 54 2.25 -18.49 12.16
C THR A 54 2.51 -17.20 12.93
N SER A 55 3.71 -16.62 12.82
CA SER A 55 4.13 -15.40 13.54
C SER A 55 4.46 -14.26 12.56
N PRO A 56 4.35 -12.99 12.99
CA PRO A 56 4.68 -11.85 12.16
C PRO A 56 6.11 -11.90 11.62
N ALA A 57 6.29 -11.49 10.36
CA ALA A 57 7.61 -11.28 9.77
C ALA A 57 8.21 -9.94 10.18
N SER A 58 9.52 -9.79 9.94
CA SER A 58 10.21 -8.52 10.09
C SER A 58 9.70 -7.50 9.07
N LEU A 59 9.57 -6.25 9.51
CA LEU A 59 9.35 -5.09 8.65
C LEU A 59 10.68 -4.64 8.02
N CYS A 60 10.59 -3.92 6.91
CA CYS A 60 11.75 -3.19 6.39
C CYS A 60 12.26 -2.19 7.44
N PRO A 61 13.58 -2.01 7.61
CA PRO A 61 14.11 -0.98 8.48
C PRO A 61 13.51 0.38 8.17
N GLN A 62 12.96 1.06 9.19
CA GLN A 62 12.19 2.29 9.04
C GLN A 62 12.17 3.13 10.29
N MET A 63 11.94 4.43 10.13
CA MET A 63 11.64 5.34 11.22
C MET A 63 10.16 5.25 11.60
N PRO A 64 9.76 5.72 12.81
CA PRO A 64 8.35 5.87 13.17
C PRO A 64 7.54 6.60 12.08
N SER A 65 6.29 6.20 11.91
CA SER A 65 5.42 6.80 10.90
C SER A 65 5.17 8.28 11.19
N ARG A 66 5.15 9.11 10.15
CA ARG A 66 4.74 10.52 10.27
C ARG A 66 3.27 10.70 10.64
N LEU A 67 2.48 9.63 10.53
CA LEU A 67 1.05 9.62 10.84
C LEU A 67 0.72 8.97 12.20
N GLU A 68 1.71 8.79 13.10
CA GLU A 68 1.45 8.23 14.45
C GLU A 68 0.45 9.05 15.27
N ALA A 69 0.39 10.35 15.02
CA ALA A 69 -0.60 11.21 15.68
C ALA A 69 -2.06 10.83 15.32
N LEU A 70 -2.29 10.17 14.17
CA LEU A 70 -3.60 9.72 13.71
C LEU A 70 -3.80 8.22 14.01
N ASN A 71 -2.85 7.41 13.55
CA ASN A 71 -2.99 5.95 13.52
C ASN A 71 -2.48 5.26 14.79
N GLY A 72 -1.79 6.01 15.66
CA GLY A 72 -1.00 5.42 16.73
C GLY A 72 0.30 4.76 16.20
N PRO A 73 1.10 4.17 17.10
CA PRO A 73 2.39 3.57 16.77
C PRO A 73 2.24 2.16 16.17
N ILE A 74 1.60 2.04 15.00
CA ILE A 74 1.20 0.78 14.36
C ILE A 74 2.39 -0.16 14.04
N THR A 75 3.62 0.34 13.99
CA THR A 75 4.84 -0.46 13.75
C THR A 75 5.60 -0.81 15.03
N ALA A 76 5.17 -0.29 16.19
CA ALA A 76 5.85 -0.53 17.46
C ALA A 76 5.83 -2.00 17.84
N GLY A 77 6.96 -2.49 18.37
CA GLY A 77 7.11 -3.88 18.81
C GLY A 77 7.35 -4.90 17.69
N HIS A 78 7.31 -4.49 16.41
CA HIS A 78 7.68 -5.36 15.30
C HIS A 78 9.20 -5.40 15.10
N ALA A 79 9.74 -6.59 14.85
CA ALA A 79 11.13 -6.74 14.44
C ALA A 79 11.35 -6.07 13.07
N MET A 80 12.55 -5.52 12.85
CA MET A 80 12.96 -4.92 11.59
C MET A 80 14.18 -5.66 11.03
N SER A 81 14.20 -5.89 9.72
CA SER A 81 15.29 -6.56 9.01
C SER A 81 15.26 -6.18 7.54
N GLU A 82 16.42 -6.17 6.89
CA GLU A 82 16.49 -6.08 5.41
C GLU A 82 15.92 -7.34 4.74
N ASP A 83 15.86 -8.47 5.46
CA ASP A 83 15.11 -9.65 5.07
C ASP A 83 13.62 -9.47 5.38
N CYS A 84 12.95 -8.61 4.59
CA CYS A 84 11.58 -8.16 4.78
C CYS A 84 10.66 -8.48 3.59
N LEU A 85 11.11 -9.23 2.59
CA LEU A 85 10.33 -9.52 1.40
C LEU A 85 9.34 -10.67 1.65
N HIS A 86 8.26 -10.36 2.39
CA HIS A 86 7.25 -11.31 2.82
C HIS A 86 5.84 -10.86 2.44
N VAL A 87 4.96 -11.83 2.26
CA VAL A 87 3.50 -11.63 2.20
C VAL A 87 2.83 -12.25 3.41
N SER A 88 1.68 -11.70 3.79
CA SER A 88 0.73 -12.29 4.73
C SER A 88 -0.57 -12.59 4.04
N VAL A 89 -1.08 -13.82 4.20
CA VAL A 89 -2.29 -14.29 3.52
C VAL A 89 -3.38 -14.57 4.54
N CYS A 90 -4.57 -14.02 4.34
CA CYS A 90 -5.81 -14.36 5.05
C CYS A 90 -6.79 -15.02 4.07
N ALA A 91 -7.27 -16.22 4.38
CA ALA A 91 -8.16 -16.97 3.51
C ALA A 91 -9.24 -17.73 4.30
N PRO A 92 -10.44 -17.95 3.75
CA PRO A 92 -11.43 -18.84 4.36
C PRO A 92 -10.93 -20.29 4.41
N ALA A 93 -10.94 -20.91 5.58
CA ALA A 93 -10.50 -22.29 5.78
C ALA A 93 -11.35 -23.31 5.00
N THR A 94 -12.60 -22.96 4.74
CA THR A 94 -13.55 -23.78 3.99
C THR A 94 -13.20 -23.90 2.51
N ASN A 95 -12.27 -23.11 1.99
CA ASN A 95 -11.93 -23.03 0.56
C ASN A 95 -10.55 -23.60 0.20
N LEU A 96 -9.90 -24.29 1.14
CA LEU A 96 -8.62 -24.95 0.84
C LEU A 96 -8.79 -26.09 -0.17
N PRO A 97 -7.79 -26.35 -1.04
CA PRO A 97 -7.86 -27.35 -2.10
C PRO A 97 -8.17 -28.77 -1.63
N GLU A 98 -7.75 -29.15 -0.42
CA GLU A 98 -7.94 -30.51 0.12
C GLU A 98 -9.38 -30.83 0.54
N THR A 99 -10.27 -29.86 0.60
CA THR A 99 -11.61 -30.02 1.19
C THR A 99 -12.74 -30.33 0.19
N THR A 100 -12.56 -30.13 -1.08
CA THR A 100 -13.46 -30.51 -2.22
C THR A 100 -13.11 -29.63 -3.45
N PRO A 101 -13.40 -30.00 -4.71
CA PRO A 101 -13.25 -29.08 -5.86
C PRO A 101 -14.17 -27.90 -5.65
N LYS A 102 -13.62 -26.75 -5.34
CA LYS A 102 -14.36 -25.50 -5.07
C LYS A 102 -14.01 -24.45 -6.11
N THR A 103 -14.93 -23.54 -6.33
CA THR A 103 -14.65 -22.31 -7.09
C THR A 103 -13.57 -21.53 -6.36
N LEU A 104 -12.49 -21.19 -7.06
CA LEU A 104 -11.46 -20.32 -6.52
C LEU A 104 -12.03 -18.92 -6.22
N LEU A 105 -11.49 -18.28 -5.21
CA LEU A 105 -11.97 -16.99 -4.71
C LEU A 105 -11.18 -15.83 -5.32
N PRO A 106 -11.80 -14.67 -5.56
CA PRO A 106 -11.08 -13.47 -5.90
C PRO A 106 -10.01 -13.13 -4.86
N VAL A 107 -8.92 -12.52 -5.31
CA VAL A 107 -7.79 -12.12 -4.47
C VAL A 107 -7.75 -10.61 -4.36
N ILE A 108 -7.59 -10.09 -3.15
CA ILE A 108 -7.26 -8.68 -2.91
C ILE A 108 -5.82 -8.63 -2.40
N ALA A 109 -4.89 -8.22 -3.27
CA ALA A 109 -3.50 -7.97 -2.93
C ALA A 109 -3.35 -6.51 -2.49
N PHE A 110 -2.77 -6.27 -1.30
CA PHE A 110 -2.74 -4.96 -0.69
C PHE A 110 -1.31 -4.41 -0.56
N LEU A 111 -1.09 -3.20 -1.10
CA LEU A 111 0.11 -2.39 -0.94
C LEU A 111 -0.13 -1.32 0.12
N HIS A 112 0.61 -1.41 1.23
CA HIS A 112 0.47 -0.46 2.34
C HIS A 112 0.97 0.94 1.98
N GLY A 113 0.44 1.95 2.67
CA GLY A 113 0.90 3.33 2.61
C GLY A 113 2.13 3.60 3.49
N GLY A 114 2.31 4.87 3.85
CA GLY A 114 3.41 5.33 4.72
C GLY A 114 4.46 6.18 3.99
N GLY A 115 4.10 6.78 2.85
CA GLY A 115 4.97 7.71 2.11
C GLY A 115 6.28 7.09 1.64
N TYR A 116 6.29 5.79 1.39
CA TYR A 116 7.48 4.99 1.05
C TYR A 116 8.57 4.94 2.13
N THR A 117 8.28 5.35 3.34
CA THR A 117 9.26 5.43 4.44
C THR A 117 8.87 4.62 5.68
N SER A 118 7.63 4.16 5.76
CA SER A 118 7.11 3.37 6.89
C SER A 118 5.98 2.44 6.45
N GLY A 119 5.62 1.48 7.33
CA GLY A 119 4.56 0.51 7.09
C GLY A 119 5.05 -0.91 6.90
N GLY A 120 4.12 -1.82 6.60
CA GLY A 120 4.38 -3.24 6.34
C GLY A 120 3.09 -4.00 6.12
N GLY A 121 3.10 -4.94 5.17
CA GLY A 121 1.90 -5.70 4.79
C GLY A 121 1.42 -6.70 5.84
N ASP A 122 2.25 -7.03 6.84
CA ASP A 122 1.92 -7.98 7.91
C ASP A 122 1.48 -7.30 9.23
N LEU A 123 1.25 -5.99 9.23
CA LEU A 123 0.71 -5.29 10.39
C LEU A 123 -0.72 -5.74 10.67
N ASP A 124 -1.08 -5.84 11.97
CA ASP A 124 -2.44 -6.26 12.36
C ASP A 124 -3.53 -5.30 11.87
N VAL A 125 -3.22 -3.99 11.79
CA VAL A 125 -4.11 -2.97 11.21
C VAL A 125 -4.39 -3.19 9.72
N TYR A 126 -3.55 -3.95 9.01
CA TYR A 126 -3.73 -4.30 7.59
C TYR A 126 -4.15 -5.76 7.39
N SER A 127 -4.51 -6.46 8.47
CA SER A 127 -5.05 -7.82 8.38
C SER A 127 -6.35 -7.85 7.59
N GLY A 128 -6.42 -8.69 6.57
CA GLY A 128 -7.64 -8.93 5.79
C GLY A 128 -8.53 -10.04 6.33
N ALA A 129 -8.35 -10.46 7.59
CA ALA A 129 -9.13 -11.57 8.16
C ALA A 129 -10.64 -11.30 8.13
N ASP A 130 -11.07 -10.09 8.56
CA ASP A 130 -12.48 -9.68 8.53
C ASP A 130 -13.02 -9.59 7.09
N LEU A 131 -12.20 -9.12 6.16
CA LEU A 131 -12.56 -9.02 4.74
C LEU A 131 -12.75 -10.42 4.13
N ALA A 132 -11.85 -11.35 4.44
CA ALA A 132 -11.95 -12.75 4.02
C ALA A 132 -13.19 -13.45 4.62
N ALA A 133 -13.47 -13.20 5.91
CA ALA A 133 -14.64 -13.74 6.59
C ALA A 133 -15.97 -13.20 6.02
N ALA A 134 -16.03 -11.90 5.76
CA ALA A 134 -17.25 -11.23 5.30
C ALA A 134 -17.59 -11.56 3.84
N GLY A 135 -16.58 -11.77 3.00
CA GLY A 135 -16.80 -11.73 1.56
C GLY A 135 -16.31 -12.92 0.75
N GLY A 136 -15.72 -13.94 1.34
CA GLY A 136 -15.19 -15.06 0.55
C GLY A 136 -14.19 -14.55 -0.49
N VAL A 137 -13.19 -13.82 -0.04
CA VAL A 137 -12.00 -13.40 -0.81
C VAL A 137 -10.76 -13.87 -0.12
N VAL A 138 -9.66 -14.01 -0.86
CA VAL A 138 -8.31 -14.17 -0.28
C VAL A 138 -7.64 -12.82 -0.23
N HIS A 139 -7.17 -12.41 0.94
CA HIS A 139 -6.40 -11.18 1.11
C HIS A 139 -4.91 -11.48 1.23
N VAL A 140 -4.08 -10.65 0.58
CA VAL A 140 -2.62 -10.77 0.62
C VAL A 140 -2.01 -9.40 0.93
N GLY A 141 -1.49 -9.21 2.15
CA GLY A 141 -0.72 -8.03 2.51
C GLY A 141 0.74 -8.17 2.06
N ILE A 142 1.28 -7.18 1.38
CA ILE A 142 2.63 -7.21 0.78
C ILE A 142 3.54 -6.26 1.54
N THR A 143 4.66 -6.78 2.08
CA THR A 143 5.77 -5.98 2.65
C THR A 143 6.86 -5.85 1.58
N TYR A 144 7.37 -4.62 1.40
CA TYR A 144 8.38 -4.29 0.39
C TYR A 144 9.40 -3.31 0.97
N ARG A 145 10.57 -3.17 0.35
CA ARG A 145 11.63 -2.25 0.79
C ARG A 145 11.19 -0.79 0.69
N LEU A 146 11.67 0.00 1.65
CA LEU A 146 11.27 1.38 1.89
C LEU A 146 12.48 2.32 1.86
N GLY A 147 12.20 3.61 1.72
CA GLY A 147 13.16 4.69 1.89
C GLY A 147 14.42 4.54 1.06
N ILE A 148 15.56 4.70 1.70
CA ILE A 148 16.88 4.59 1.07
C ILE A 148 17.16 3.18 0.52
N LEU A 149 16.59 2.14 1.16
CA LEU A 149 16.75 0.75 0.75
C LEU A 149 15.91 0.38 -0.47
N GLY A 150 14.76 1.07 -0.67
CA GLY A 150 13.78 0.68 -1.67
C GLY A 150 13.63 1.64 -2.85
N TYR A 151 13.91 2.93 -2.66
CA TYR A 151 13.50 3.93 -3.66
C TYR A 151 14.57 4.96 -4.03
N GLN A 152 15.55 5.21 -3.15
CA GLN A 152 16.58 6.22 -3.43
C GLN A 152 17.59 5.71 -4.47
N PRO A 153 17.68 6.31 -5.64
CA PRO A 153 18.82 6.06 -6.52
C PRO A 153 20.08 6.67 -5.90
N ILE A 154 21.18 5.90 -5.90
CA ILE A 154 22.51 6.34 -5.44
C ILE A 154 23.50 5.91 -6.51
N GLN A 155 24.06 6.89 -7.22
CA GLN A 155 24.93 6.62 -8.35
C GLN A 155 26.10 5.68 -7.97
N GLY A 156 26.26 4.62 -8.73
CA GLY A 156 27.30 3.61 -8.49
C GLY A 156 27.02 2.63 -7.33
N THR A 157 25.93 2.83 -6.56
CA THR A 157 25.61 2.02 -5.38
C THR A 157 24.25 1.34 -5.47
N ALA A 158 23.18 2.11 -5.68
CA ALA A 158 21.82 1.60 -5.66
C ALA A 158 21.02 2.08 -6.88
N PRO A 159 20.35 1.18 -7.63
CA PRO A 159 19.34 1.60 -8.57
C PRO A 159 18.11 2.13 -7.81
N GLY A 160 17.36 3.05 -8.41
CA GLY A 160 16.08 3.46 -7.87
C GLY A 160 15.01 2.38 -8.00
N ASN A 161 13.86 2.58 -7.35
CA ASN A 161 12.63 1.78 -7.53
C ASN A 161 12.73 0.29 -7.12
N LEU A 162 13.66 -0.10 -6.27
CA LEU A 162 13.78 -1.48 -5.82
C LEU A 162 12.50 -1.98 -5.13
N GLY A 163 11.82 -1.10 -4.34
CA GLY A 163 10.54 -1.42 -3.73
C GLY A 163 9.43 -1.71 -4.76
N LEU A 164 9.47 -1.06 -5.93
CA LEU A 164 8.52 -1.37 -7.01
C LEU A 164 8.81 -2.74 -7.65
N LEU A 165 10.09 -3.10 -7.78
CA LEU A 165 10.49 -4.44 -8.24
C LEU A 165 10.10 -5.51 -7.21
N ASP A 166 10.17 -5.21 -5.92
CA ASP A 166 9.72 -6.11 -4.84
C ASP A 166 8.21 -6.36 -4.95
N GLN A 167 7.41 -5.31 -5.17
CA GLN A 167 5.95 -5.42 -5.38
C GLN A 167 5.62 -6.29 -6.61
N MET A 168 6.35 -6.13 -7.71
CA MET A 168 6.18 -6.98 -8.89
C MET A 168 6.58 -8.44 -8.61
N ALA A 169 7.62 -8.67 -7.81
CA ALA A 169 8.00 -10.03 -7.39
C ALA A 169 6.93 -10.68 -6.51
N ALA A 170 6.32 -9.91 -5.59
CA ALA A 170 5.19 -10.38 -4.77
C ALA A 170 3.97 -10.74 -5.61
N LEU A 171 3.63 -9.94 -6.62
CA LEU A 171 2.53 -10.23 -7.53
C LEU A 171 2.78 -11.49 -8.37
N ARG A 172 4.03 -11.75 -8.81
CA ARG A 172 4.40 -13.02 -9.45
C ARG A 172 4.27 -14.20 -8.49
N TRP A 173 4.69 -14.02 -7.22
CA TRP A 173 4.48 -15.04 -6.20
C TRP A 173 2.99 -15.34 -5.99
N ILE A 174 2.12 -14.32 -5.94
CA ILE A 174 0.65 -14.50 -5.86
C ILE A 174 0.17 -15.34 -7.03
N ARG A 175 0.54 -14.99 -8.25
CA ARG A 175 0.17 -15.76 -9.46
C ARG A 175 0.54 -17.24 -9.33
N ASP A 176 1.70 -17.53 -8.77
CA ASP A 176 2.28 -18.88 -8.74
C ASP A 176 1.81 -19.71 -7.54
N ASN A 177 1.28 -19.08 -6.46
CA ASN A 177 1.02 -19.77 -5.19
C ASN A 177 -0.38 -19.57 -4.59
N ILE A 178 -1.15 -18.55 -5.02
CA ILE A 178 -2.36 -18.18 -4.29
C ILE A 178 -3.47 -19.25 -4.36
N SER A 179 -3.43 -20.12 -5.35
CA SER A 179 -4.34 -21.28 -5.46
C SER A 179 -4.20 -22.26 -4.29
N SER A 180 -3.02 -22.33 -3.65
CA SER A 180 -2.81 -23.11 -2.41
C SER A 180 -3.63 -22.59 -1.23
N PHE A 181 -4.11 -21.36 -1.29
CA PHE A 181 -5.01 -20.73 -0.33
C PHE A 181 -6.46 -20.62 -0.84
N GLY A 182 -6.76 -21.26 -1.97
CA GLY A 182 -8.08 -21.20 -2.61
C GLY A 182 -8.36 -19.92 -3.39
N GLY A 183 -7.33 -19.11 -3.68
CA GLY A 183 -7.43 -17.87 -4.47
C GLY A 183 -7.27 -18.10 -5.98
N ASP A 184 -7.93 -17.27 -6.78
CA ASP A 184 -7.85 -17.29 -8.25
C ASP A 184 -6.82 -16.26 -8.73
N ALA A 185 -5.71 -16.75 -9.26
CA ALA A 185 -4.64 -15.91 -9.84
C ALA A 185 -5.08 -15.10 -11.07
N GLN A 186 -6.24 -15.42 -11.67
CA GLN A 186 -6.83 -14.67 -12.78
C GLN A 186 -7.85 -13.62 -12.32
N GLN A 187 -8.07 -13.51 -11.01
CA GLN A 187 -8.98 -12.54 -10.40
C GLN A 187 -8.29 -11.77 -9.27
N VAL A 188 -7.13 -11.20 -9.55
CA VAL A 188 -6.36 -10.39 -8.60
C VAL A 188 -6.77 -8.92 -8.72
N THR A 189 -7.29 -8.37 -7.64
CA THR A 189 -7.49 -6.93 -7.46
C THR A 189 -6.30 -6.39 -6.66
N LEU A 190 -5.52 -5.50 -7.25
CA LEU A 190 -4.44 -4.82 -6.56
C LEU A 190 -5.00 -3.57 -5.88
N ALA A 191 -5.04 -3.58 -4.57
CA ALA A 191 -5.49 -2.48 -3.73
C ALA A 191 -4.31 -1.79 -3.04
N GLY A 192 -4.38 -0.49 -2.84
CA GLY A 192 -3.34 0.21 -2.12
C GLY A 192 -3.83 1.55 -1.59
N ALA A 193 -3.24 1.98 -0.47
CA ALA A 193 -3.58 3.24 0.17
C ALA A 193 -2.38 4.20 0.14
N SER A 194 -2.64 5.51 -0.11
CA SER A 194 -1.58 6.52 -0.08
C SER A 194 -0.41 6.18 -1.03
N ALA A 195 0.82 6.06 -0.54
CA ALA A 195 1.98 5.61 -1.32
C ALA A 195 1.77 4.24 -1.99
N GLY A 196 0.99 3.32 -1.39
CA GLY A 196 0.59 2.07 -2.02
C GLY A 196 -0.30 2.27 -3.25
N ALA A 197 -1.22 3.22 -3.20
CA ALA A 197 -2.04 3.60 -4.35
C ALA A 197 -1.21 4.29 -5.45
N ASP A 198 -0.26 5.14 -5.08
CA ASP A 198 0.71 5.73 -5.99
C ASP A 198 1.61 4.65 -6.65
N SER A 199 1.97 3.59 -5.90
CA SER A 199 2.66 2.42 -6.47
C SER A 199 1.84 1.76 -7.56
N ILE A 200 0.52 1.56 -7.36
CA ILE A 200 -0.37 0.97 -8.37
C ILE A 200 -0.40 1.84 -9.64
N TYR A 201 -0.48 3.15 -9.48
CA TYR A 201 -0.42 4.08 -10.61
C TYR A 201 0.90 3.94 -11.38
N CYS A 202 2.03 3.73 -10.70
CA CYS A 202 3.32 3.44 -11.33
C CYS A 202 3.34 2.05 -11.99
N LEU A 203 2.72 1.05 -11.37
CA LEU A 203 2.64 -0.31 -11.91
C LEU A 203 1.78 -0.40 -13.18
N PHE A 204 0.80 0.48 -13.38
CA PHE A 204 0.11 0.60 -14.67
C PHE A 204 1.09 0.84 -15.83
N ALA A 205 2.16 1.59 -15.59
CA ALA A 205 3.17 1.85 -16.62
C ALA A 205 4.28 0.78 -16.66
N ALA A 206 4.61 0.19 -15.52
CA ALA A 206 5.70 -0.79 -15.38
C ALA A 206 5.37 -2.15 -15.99
N ASP A 207 4.13 -2.63 -15.82
CA ASP A 207 3.67 -3.97 -16.27
C ASP A 207 3.11 -3.95 -17.70
N GLY A 208 3.31 -2.89 -18.43
CA GLY A 208 2.86 -2.79 -19.82
C GLY A 208 1.41 -2.34 -20.00
N GLY A 209 0.71 -2.01 -18.92
CA GLY A 209 -0.60 -1.35 -18.99
C GLY A 209 -1.78 -2.25 -19.31
N GLY A 210 -1.80 -3.46 -18.76
CA GLY A 210 -2.89 -4.42 -18.96
C GLY A 210 -2.70 -5.27 -20.20
N GLY A 211 -3.15 -6.49 -20.12
CA GLY A 211 -3.05 -7.50 -21.19
C GLY A 211 -3.05 -8.90 -20.59
N GLU A 212 -2.91 -9.94 -21.43
CA GLU A 212 -2.93 -11.34 -20.99
C GLU A 212 -1.81 -11.70 -20.00
N SER A 213 -0.74 -10.91 -19.95
CA SER A 213 0.38 -11.08 -19.02
C SER A 213 0.30 -10.19 -17.77
N SER A 214 -0.78 -9.43 -17.58
CA SER A 214 -0.93 -8.55 -16.44
C SER A 214 -0.90 -9.29 -15.12
N LEU A 215 -0.19 -8.72 -14.15
CA LEU A 215 -0.06 -9.31 -12.81
C LEU A 215 -1.31 -9.09 -11.93
N PHE A 216 -2.23 -8.24 -12.35
CA PHE A 216 -3.52 -7.98 -11.69
C PHE A 216 -4.57 -7.56 -12.70
N GLN A 217 -5.83 -7.85 -12.42
CA GLN A 217 -6.95 -7.66 -13.33
C GLN A 217 -7.87 -6.49 -12.94
N ARG A 218 -7.77 -5.98 -11.71
CA ARG A 218 -8.51 -4.82 -11.20
C ARG A 218 -7.61 -3.99 -10.29
N ALA A 219 -7.94 -2.71 -10.10
CA ALA A 219 -7.17 -1.83 -9.24
C ALA A 219 -8.07 -1.00 -8.31
N ILE A 220 -7.67 -0.87 -7.04
CA ILE A 220 -8.30 0.01 -6.05
C ILE A 220 -7.24 1.00 -5.58
N LEU A 221 -7.43 2.28 -5.86
CA LEU A 221 -6.55 3.37 -5.47
C LEU A 221 -7.21 4.20 -4.35
N GLN A 222 -6.69 4.09 -3.12
CA GLN A 222 -7.24 4.75 -1.94
C GLN A 222 -6.36 5.94 -1.58
N SER A 223 -6.93 7.15 -1.61
CA SER A 223 -6.22 8.37 -1.21
C SER A 223 -4.85 8.50 -1.88
N ALA A 224 -4.79 8.28 -3.18
CA ALA A 224 -3.55 8.32 -3.95
C ALA A 224 -3.01 9.77 -4.05
N PRO A 225 -1.75 10.05 -3.64
CA PRO A 225 -1.18 11.39 -3.65
C PRO A 225 -0.70 11.79 -5.07
N LEU A 226 -1.58 11.70 -6.06
CA LEU A 226 -1.26 11.92 -7.47
C LEU A 226 -0.83 13.38 -7.75
N GLY A 227 -1.35 14.34 -6.98
CA GLY A 227 -0.94 15.72 -7.06
C GLY A 227 0.52 15.95 -6.67
N VAL A 228 0.99 15.23 -5.66
CA VAL A 228 2.41 15.24 -5.26
C VAL A 228 3.29 14.60 -6.33
N ARG A 229 2.79 13.56 -7.00
CA ARG A 229 3.50 12.90 -8.10
C ARG A 229 3.70 13.82 -9.30
N ARG A 230 2.78 14.74 -9.58
CA ARG A 230 2.90 15.73 -10.69
C ARG A 230 3.94 16.80 -10.44
N MET A 231 4.38 17.01 -9.20
CA MET A 231 5.39 18.01 -8.88
C MET A 231 6.73 17.61 -9.51
N ASP A 232 7.49 18.61 -9.96
CA ASP A 232 8.84 18.36 -10.46
C ASP A 232 9.72 17.77 -9.35
N ARG A 233 10.17 16.56 -9.58
CA ARG A 233 10.99 15.78 -8.64
C ARG A 233 12.45 15.67 -9.10
N GLY A 234 12.77 16.04 -10.34
CA GLY A 234 14.09 15.82 -10.91
C GLY A 234 15.19 16.46 -10.07
N ALA A 235 15.08 17.75 -9.81
CA ALA A 235 16.05 18.48 -9.00
C ALA A 235 16.16 17.96 -7.56
N MET A 236 15.03 17.51 -6.96
CA MET A 236 15.06 16.91 -5.63
C MET A 236 15.81 15.56 -5.65
N VAL A 237 15.53 14.69 -6.61
CA VAL A 237 16.19 13.37 -6.72
C VAL A 237 17.68 13.52 -6.90
N GLU A 238 18.14 14.44 -7.76
CA GLU A 238 19.57 14.74 -7.97
C GLU A 238 20.25 15.27 -6.71
N ALA A 239 19.59 16.20 -5.98
CA ALA A 239 20.12 16.72 -4.73
C ALA A 239 20.22 15.64 -3.65
N LEU A 240 19.22 14.75 -3.55
CA LEU A 240 19.23 13.64 -2.60
C LEU A 240 20.27 12.56 -2.98
N ASP A 241 20.50 12.30 -4.26
CA ASP A 241 21.56 11.41 -4.74
C ASP A 241 22.92 11.94 -4.32
N SER A 242 23.24 13.20 -4.60
CA SER A 242 24.49 13.82 -4.20
C SER A 242 24.70 13.76 -2.68
N ALA A 243 23.67 14.08 -1.89
CA ALA A 243 23.74 14.03 -0.44
C ALA A 243 23.91 12.60 0.11
N ALA A 244 23.34 11.60 -0.58
CA ALA A 244 23.49 10.19 -0.23
C ALA A 244 24.93 9.69 -0.52
N GLN A 245 25.48 10.06 -1.68
CA GLN A 245 26.87 9.73 -2.04
C GLN A 245 27.86 10.32 -1.02
N ASP A 246 27.70 11.59 -0.64
CA ASP A 246 28.54 12.25 0.36
C ASP A 246 28.46 11.55 1.73
N ALA A 247 27.26 11.14 2.14
CA ALA A 247 27.04 10.49 3.43
C ALA A 247 27.57 9.04 3.46
N LEU A 248 27.48 8.31 2.36
CA LEU A 248 27.86 6.89 2.24
C LEU A 248 29.27 6.69 1.69
N GLY A 249 29.85 7.69 1.03
CA GLY A 249 31.22 7.64 0.51
C GLY A 249 32.33 7.89 1.53
N GLY A 250 31.96 8.38 2.73
CA GLY A 250 32.86 8.76 3.80
C GLY A 250 33.13 7.62 4.80
N CYS A 251 32.69 7.84 6.03
CA CYS A 251 32.86 6.91 7.16
C CYS A 251 31.79 5.82 7.28
N CYS A 252 30.84 5.76 6.38
CA CYS A 252 29.69 4.84 6.41
C CYS A 252 29.49 4.20 5.01
N PRO A 253 30.38 3.29 4.55
CA PRO A 253 30.22 2.63 3.25
C PRO A 253 28.88 1.89 3.15
N ALA A 254 28.22 2.03 2.02
CA ALA A 254 26.87 1.49 1.79
C ALA A 254 26.76 -0.03 2.05
N GLU A 255 27.79 -0.78 1.73
CA GLU A 255 27.83 -2.24 1.86
C GLU A 255 27.93 -2.70 3.31
N THR A 256 28.59 -1.93 4.18
CA THR A 256 28.90 -2.31 5.57
C THR A 256 28.11 -1.53 6.61
N ALA A 257 27.41 -0.47 6.20
CA ALA A 257 26.57 0.33 7.08
C ALA A 257 25.52 -0.55 7.77
N THR A 258 25.31 -0.34 9.06
CA THR A 258 24.19 -0.95 9.78
C THR A 258 22.85 -0.37 9.29
N PRO A 259 21.72 -1.06 9.47
CA PRO A 259 20.41 -0.49 9.17
C PRO A 259 20.17 0.85 9.87
N ASP A 260 20.60 1.02 11.12
CA ASP A 260 20.46 2.27 11.87
C ASP A 260 21.27 3.41 11.26
N GLU A 261 22.49 3.16 10.80
CA GLU A 261 23.30 4.15 10.10
C GLU A 261 22.62 4.58 8.79
N LEU A 262 22.07 3.64 8.01
CA LEU A 262 21.29 3.95 6.81
C LEU A 262 20.06 4.79 7.12
N LEU A 263 19.36 4.50 8.22
CA LEU A 263 18.22 5.32 8.67
C LEU A 263 18.63 6.73 9.09
N GLN A 264 19.84 6.92 9.66
CA GLN A 264 20.36 8.26 9.92
C GLN A 264 20.67 9.01 8.61
N VAL A 265 21.23 8.34 7.59
CA VAL A 265 21.37 8.92 6.26
C VAL A 265 20.00 9.29 5.70
N GLN A 266 19.03 8.37 5.70
CA GLN A 266 17.67 8.63 5.25
C GLN A 266 17.04 9.87 5.93
N LYS A 267 17.27 10.04 7.24
CA LYS A 267 16.79 11.21 7.98
C LYS A 267 17.42 12.51 7.47
N LYS A 268 18.71 12.51 7.16
CA LYS A 268 19.39 13.68 6.56
C LYS A 268 18.80 14.01 5.20
N LEU A 269 18.56 13.00 4.35
CA LEU A 269 17.93 13.18 3.04
C LEU A 269 16.50 13.73 3.16
N ALA A 270 15.71 13.21 4.08
CA ALA A 270 14.36 13.71 4.35
C ALA A 270 14.36 15.17 4.87
N LEU A 271 15.41 15.59 5.58
CA LEU A 271 15.58 16.99 5.96
C LEU A 271 15.95 17.87 4.77
N ALA A 272 16.85 17.40 3.92
CA ALA A 272 17.25 18.10 2.69
C ALA A 272 16.07 18.28 1.72
N SER A 273 15.13 17.31 1.67
CA SER A 273 13.94 17.40 0.82
C SER A 273 12.98 18.53 1.18
N ARG A 274 13.11 19.15 2.38
CA ARG A 274 12.23 20.26 2.82
C ARG A 274 12.35 21.52 1.98
N SER A 275 13.37 21.62 1.14
CA SER A 275 13.51 22.72 0.17
C SER A 275 12.74 22.50 -1.13
N PHE A 276 11.97 21.40 -1.23
CA PHE A 276 11.22 21.05 -2.43
C PHE A 276 9.74 20.81 -2.10
N GLU A 277 8.84 21.16 -3.02
CA GLU A 277 7.39 20.92 -2.86
C GLU A 277 7.06 19.42 -2.72
N ALA A 278 7.79 18.55 -3.43
CA ALA A 278 7.56 17.11 -3.42
C ALA A 278 8.00 16.39 -2.13
N LEU A 279 8.33 17.12 -1.07
CA LEU A 279 8.83 16.62 0.22
C LEU A 279 7.90 15.59 0.90
N LEU A 280 6.63 15.52 0.53
CA LEU A 280 5.70 14.55 1.09
C LEU A 280 6.15 13.12 0.80
N MET A 281 6.71 12.88 -0.39
CA MET A 281 7.23 11.57 -0.81
C MET A 281 8.65 11.69 -1.40
N PRO A 282 9.67 12.02 -0.58
CA PRO A 282 11.03 12.19 -1.09
C PRO A 282 11.60 10.90 -1.73
N PHE A 283 11.15 9.74 -1.27
CA PHE A 283 11.62 8.43 -1.72
C PHE A 283 10.61 7.70 -2.63
N ALA A 284 9.76 8.41 -3.36
CA ALA A 284 8.78 7.78 -4.26
C ALA A 284 9.44 7.25 -5.56
N PRO A 285 8.77 6.35 -6.29
CA PRO A 285 9.24 5.86 -7.58
C PRO A 285 9.58 6.98 -8.56
N THR A 286 10.67 6.78 -9.31
CA THR A 286 11.24 7.78 -10.20
C THR A 286 11.42 7.22 -11.61
N LEU A 287 11.13 8.03 -12.64
CA LEU A 287 11.39 7.67 -14.03
C LEU A 287 12.91 7.54 -14.29
N GLY A 288 13.28 6.80 -15.32
CA GLY A 288 14.68 6.54 -15.68
C GLY A 288 15.30 5.36 -14.94
N HIS A 289 14.64 4.78 -13.94
CA HIS A 289 15.08 3.59 -13.21
C HIS A 289 14.09 2.44 -13.39
N ALA A 290 14.62 1.18 -13.50
CA ALA A 290 13.77 0.01 -13.64
C ALA A 290 12.76 -0.09 -12.47
N PRO A 291 11.48 -0.48 -12.74
CA PRO A 291 10.91 -0.88 -14.01
C PRO A 291 10.38 0.30 -14.86
N LEU A 292 10.67 1.53 -14.50
CA LEU A 292 10.19 2.76 -15.14
C LEU A 292 11.29 3.42 -16.01
N CYS A 293 12.10 2.63 -16.74
CA CYS A 293 13.11 3.13 -17.70
C CYS A 293 12.47 3.70 -18.95
N ILE A 294 11.55 4.66 -18.79
CA ILE A 294 10.72 5.23 -19.86
C ILE A 294 10.63 6.74 -19.69
N SER A 295 10.27 7.43 -20.77
CA SER A 295 9.97 8.86 -20.72
C SER A 295 8.63 9.14 -20.07
N GLU A 296 8.38 10.37 -19.65
CA GLU A 296 7.10 10.82 -19.10
C GLU A 296 5.95 10.62 -20.09
N SER A 297 6.17 10.90 -21.37
CA SER A 297 5.17 10.67 -22.43
C SER A 297 4.81 9.20 -22.57
N GLU A 298 5.79 8.30 -22.52
CA GLU A 298 5.56 6.86 -22.56
C GLU A 298 4.87 6.38 -21.28
N PHE A 299 5.24 6.90 -20.10
CA PHE A 299 4.57 6.63 -18.85
C PHE A 299 3.08 6.97 -18.95
N THR A 300 2.76 8.17 -19.39
CA THR A 300 1.36 8.63 -19.60
C THR A 300 0.62 7.75 -20.59
N ALA A 301 1.24 7.38 -21.71
CA ALA A 301 0.63 6.52 -22.71
C ALA A 301 0.33 5.10 -22.16
N ARG A 302 1.23 4.54 -21.32
CA ARG A 302 1.01 3.23 -20.68
C ARG A 302 -0.10 3.30 -19.66
N VAL A 303 -0.16 4.33 -18.81
CA VAL A 303 -1.27 4.54 -17.88
C VAL A 303 -2.59 4.63 -18.63
N GLN A 304 -2.67 5.40 -19.71
CA GLN A 304 -3.90 5.49 -20.52
C GLN A 304 -4.31 4.13 -21.13
N ARG A 305 -3.35 3.29 -21.53
CA ARG A 305 -3.65 1.92 -21.98
C ARG A 305 -4.22 1.08 -20.82
N ALA A 306 -3.62 1.16 -19.65
CA ALA A 306 -4.10 0.43 -18.47
C ALA A 306 -5.53 0.80 -18.13
N LEU A 307 -5.89 2.08 -18.15
CA LEU A 307 -7.25 2.58 -17.88
C LEU A 307 -8.32 2.04 -18.84
N LYS A 308 -7.93 1.59 -20.05
CA LYS A 308 -8.84 0.93 -21.01
C LYS A 308 -9.10 -0.53 -20.67
N CYS A 309 -8.17 -1.19 -19.98
CA CYS A 309 -8.17 -2.64 -19.81
C CYS A 309 -8.42 -3.07 -18.36
N ILE A 310 -8.09 -2.22 -17.38
CA ILE A 310 -8.14 -2.54 -15.96
C ILE A 310 -9.28 -1.75 -15.31
N PRO A 311 -10.34 -2.42 -14.84
CA PRO A 311 -11.37 -1.77 -14.03
C PRO A 311 -10.75 -1.05 -12.84
N LEU A 312 -11.18 0.18 -12.60
CA LEU A 312 -10.64 1.09 -11.59
C LEU A 312 -11.69 1.40 -10.53
N PHE A 313 -11.32 1.30 -9.25
CA PHE A 313 -12.03 1.87 -8.13
C PHE A 313 -11.09 2.87 -7.45
N ILE A 314 -11.46 4.14 -7.45
CA ILE A 314 -10.62 5.20 -6.89
C ILE A 314 -11.44 6.08 -5.95
N GLY A 315 -10.78 6.63 -4.95
CA GLY A 315 -11.43 7.58 -4.04
C GLY A 315 -10.49 8.11 -2.98
N TYR A 316 -11.06 8.88 -2.08
CA TYR A 316 -10.30 9.61 -1.07
C TYR A 316 -11.15 9.87 0.19
N CYS A 317 -10.46 10.30 1.26
CA CYS A 317 -11.09 10.86 2.44
C CYS A 317 -11.42 12.35 2.22
N ARG A 318 -12.55 12.81 2.74
CA ARG A 318 -12.99 14.21 2.55
C ARG A 318 -12.00 15.23 3.11
N ASP A 319 -11.43 14.94 4.27
CA ASP A 319 -10.59 15.87 5.03
C ASP A 319 -9.09 15.44 5.01
N GLU A 320 -8.58 14.95 3.87
CA GLU A 320 -7.20 14.43 3.68
C GLU A 320 -6.13 15.32 4.31
N GLY A 321 -6.23 16.63 4.11
CA GLY A 321 -5.24 17.63 4.50
C GLY A 321 -5.02 17.75 5.99
N VAL A 322 -5.98 17.34 6.83
CA VAL A 322 -5.85 17.38 8.29
C VAL A 322 -4.63 16.60 8.77
N ALA A 323 -4.33 15.47 8.11
CA ALA A 323 -3.16 14.65 8.43
C ALA A 323 -1.82 15.31 8.10
N PHE A 324 -1.80 16.29 7.20
CA PHE A 324 -0.58 16.86 6.63
C PHE A 324 -0.35 18.32 6.94
N GLU A 325 -1.24 18.99 7.64
CA GLU A 325 -1.11 20.43 7.96
C GLU A 325 0.21 20.74 8.66
N ALA A 326 0.59 19.93 9.66
CA ALA A 326 1.85 20.11 10.38
C ALA A 326 3.07 19.88 9.49
N ILE A 327 2.99 18.92 8.56
CA ILE A 327 4.05 18.63 7.58
C ILE A 327 4.18 19.81 6.62
N PHE A 328 3.07 20.29 6.07
CA PHE A 328 3.04 21.45 5.17
C PHE A 328 3.65 22.69 5.84
N ASN A 329 3.29 22.96 7.08
CA ASN A 329 3.84 24.08 7.85
C ASN A 329 5.34 23.93 8.13
N GLY A 330 5.90 22.73 8.04
CA GLY A 330 7.33 22.46 8.14
C GLY A 330 8.13 22.65 6.84
N ILE A 331 7.49 22.94 5.69
CA ILE A 331 8.16 23.27 4.43
C ILE A 331 8.84 24.62 4.58
N HIS A 332 10.05 24.78 4.00
CA HIS A 332 10.71 26.07 3.93
C HIS A 332 9.80 27.12 3.26
N PRO A 333 9.64 28.34 3.80
CA PRO A 333 8.70 29.31 3.26
C PRO A 333 8.84 29.59 1.75
N ASP A 334 10.07 29.63 1.25
CA ASP A 334 10.35 29.91 -0.17
C ASP A 334 9.98 28.73 -1.10
N ALA A 335 9.83 27.53 -0.54
CA ALA A 335 9.43 26.32 -1.28
C ALA A 335 7.94 25.98 -1.11
N ARG A 336 7.19 26.77 -0.32
CA ARG A 336 5.75 26.54 -0.17
C ARG A 336 4.99 26.96 -1.40
N PRO A 337 4.09 26.11 -1.92
CA PRO A 337 3.15 26.54 -2.95
C PRO A 337 2.24 27.67 -2.41
N ALA A 338 1.88 28.59 -3.29
CA ALA A 338 0.95 29.66 -2.96
C ALA A 338 -0.45 29.09 -2.70
N ILE A 339 -0.98 29.36 -1.50
CA ILE A 339 -2.35 28.98 -1.15
C ILE A 339 -3.30 30.11 -1.60
N PRO A 340 -4.39 29.79 -2.35
CA PRO A 340 -5.42 30.78 -2.65
C PRO A 340 -5.95 31.43 -1.36
N THR A 341 -6.17 32.74 -1.38
CA THR A 341 -6.63 33.50 -0.19
C THR A 341 -7.97 33.06 0.37
N THR A 342 -8.73 32.29 -0.40
CA THR A 342 -10.05 31.75 -0.05
C THR A 342 -10.00 30.33 0.51
N ALA A 343 -8.84 29.67 0.47
CA ALA A 343 -8.68 28.28 0.92
C ALA A 343 -7.90 28.20 2.22
N SER A 344 -8.30 27.29 3.12
CA SER A 344 -7.46 26.88 4.25
C SER A 344 -6.29 26.01 3.79
N VAL A 345 -5.23 25.86 4.61
CA VAL A 345 -4.13 24.91 4.36
C VAL A 345 -4.66 23.50 4.16
N VAL A 346 -5.61 23.08 4.99
CA VAL A 346 -6.23 21.76 4.93
C VAL A 346 -6.96 21.55 3.61
N ASP A 347 -7.77 22.51 3.19
CA ASP A 347 -8.51 22.41 1.90
C ASP A 347 -7.55 22.39 0.72
N PHE A 348 -6.53 23.23 0.74
CA PHE A 348 -5.50 23.24 -0.30
C PHE A 348 -4.81 21.87 -0.43
N ILE A 349 -4.35 21.29 0.69
CA ILE A 349 -3.69 19.98 0.68
C ILE A 349 -4.64 18.90 0.21
N SER A 350 -5.89 18.86 0.75
CA SER A 350 -6.88 17.86 0.37
C SER A 350 -7.09 17.84 -1.14
N ARG A 351 -7.32 19.01 -1.72
CA ARG A 351 -7.57 19.12 -3.16
C ARG A 351 -6.32 18.90 -4.00
N SER A 352 -5.25 19.66 -3.75
CA SER A 352 -4.09 19.67 -4.65
C SER A 352 -3.23 18.43 -4.60
N TRP A 353 -3.18 17.72 -3.44
CA TRP A 353 -2.36 16.52 -3.30
C TRP A 353 -3.11 15.23 -3.59
N PHE A 354 -4.43 15.19 -3.35
CA PHE A 354 -5.22 13.94 -3.40
C PHE A 354 -6.43 14.01 -4.34
N GLN A 355 -7.33 14.99 -4.14
CA GLN A 355 -8.67 14.94 -4.70
C GLN A 355 -8.71 15.30 -6.20
N ASP A 356 -8.15 16.44 -6.59
CA ASP A 356 -8.26 16.95 -7.97
C ASP A 356 -7.68 15.99 -9.02
N ASP A 357 -6.59 15.29 -8.69
CA ASP A 357 -6.00 14.30 -9.59
C ASP A 357 -6.67 12.94 -9.52
N SER A 358 -7.27 12.58 -8.40
CA SER A 358 -8.12 11.39 -8.30
C SER A 358 -9.40 11.55 -9.13
N ASP A 359 -10.06 12.71 -9.04
CA ASP A 359 -11.20 13.06 -9.88
C ASP A 359 -10.82 13.02 -11.37
N ARG A 360 -9.66 13.61 -11.74
CA ARG A 360 -9.15 13.60 -13.12
C ARG A 360 -8.88 12.18 -13.62
N LEU A 361 -8.26 11.32 -12.81
CA LEU A 361 -7.97 9.95 -13.21
C LEU A 361 -9.26 9.13 -13.39
N TRP A 362 -10.26 9.34 -12.54
CA TRP A 362 -11.58 8.73 -12.70
C TRP A 362 -12.26 9.16 -14.00
N GLU A 363 -12.22 10.45 -14.34
CA GLU A 363 -12.75 10.96 -15.61
C GLU A 363 -12.00 10.41 -16.82
N GLN A 364 -10.68 10.28 -16.73
CA GLN A 364 -9.86 9.66 -17.78
C GLN A 364 -10.23 8.19 -18.01
N ALA A 365 -10.45 7.43 -16.96
CA ALA A 365 -10.89 6.04 -17.07
C ALA A 365 -12.27 5.93 -17.75
N ARG A 366 -13.20 6.83 -17.42
CA ARG A 366 -14.52 6.91 -18.11
C ARG A 366 -14.37 7.28 -19.58
N ALA A 367 -13.55 8.28 -19.87
CA ALA A 367 -13.29 8.72 -21.25
C ALA A 367 -12.61 7.62 -22.09
N ALA A 368 -11.86 6.72 -21.44
CA ALA A 368 -11.26 5.55 -22.07
C ALA A 368 -12.26 4.42 -22.37
N GLY A 369 -13.52 4.57 -21.94
CA GLY A 369 -14.61 3.59 -22.14
C GLY A 369 -14.80 2.60 -21.00
N GLY A 370 -14.14 2.81 -19.85
CA GLY A 370 -14.37 2.05 -18.63
C GLY A 370 -15.59 2.54 -17.84
N ASP A 371 -15.99 1.75 -16.87
CA ASP A 371 -16.98 2.12 -15.86
C ASP A 371 -16.32 2.12 -14.45
N PRO A 372 -15.45 3.12 -14.17
CA PRO A 372 -14.73 3.17 -12.92
C PRO A 372 -15.65 3.49 -11.75
N TRP A 373 -15.39 2.85 -10.61
CA TRP A 373 -16.05 3.18 -9.36
C TRP A 373 -15.30 4.32 -8.65
N PHE A 374 -16.07 5.11 -7.90
CA PHE A 374 -15.53 6.24 -7.15
C PHE A 374 -16.13 6.30 -5.73
N TYR A 375 -15.30 6.62 -4.72
CA TYR A 375 -15.81 6.90 -3.39
C TYR A 375 -15.25 8.20 -2.80
N GLU A 376 -16.05 8.85 -1.97
CA GLU A 376 -15.66 9.86 -0.99
C GLU A 376 -15.99 9.33 0.41
N LEU A 377 -14.98 9.12 1.26
CA LEU A 377 -15.21 8.80 2.66
C LEU A 377 -15.39 10.10 3.45
N ALA A 378 -16.59 10.28 4.03
CA ALA A 378 -17.00 11.49 4.73
C ALA A 378 -17.36 11.23 6.21
N VAL A 379 -17.09 10.03 6.72
CA VAL A 379 -17.41 9.60 8.08
C VAL A 379 -16.17 9.59 8.97
N ALA A 380 -16.34 10.00 10.22
CA ALA A 380 -15.39 9.89 11.31
C ALA A 380 -16.14 9.92 12.64
N PRO A 381 -15.56 9.47 13.76
CA PRO A 381 -16.16 9.64 15.07
C PRO A 381 -16.45 11.13 15.37
N ALA A 382 -17.61 11.42 15.95
CA ALA A 382 -18.11 12.79 16.14
C ALA A 382 -17.14 13.67 16.96
N GLU A 383 -16.43 13.06 17.92
CA GLU A 383 -15.47 13.76 18.78
C GLU A 383 -14.03 13.72 18.25
N SER A 384 -13.78 13.07 17.11
CA SER A 384 -12.44 12.99 16.54
C SER A 384 -11.99 14.36 15.99
N PRO A 385 -10.85 14.89 16.46
CA PRO A 385 -10.32 16.14 15.91
C PRO A 385 -9.79 15.97 14.49
N PHE A 386 -9.63 14.73 14.05
CA PHE A 386 -9.05 14.41 12.74
C PHE A 386 -10.08 14.36 11.61
N LYS A 387 -11.39 14.35 11.93
CA LYS A 387 -12.45 14.27 10.92
C LYS A 387 -12.23 13.04 10.00
N ALA A 388 -12.71 13.07 8.77
CA ALA A 388 -12.43 12.06 7.75
C ALA A 388 -11.03 12.32 7.12
N ALA A 389 -9.97 12.24 7.93
CA ALA A 389 -8.59 12.49 7.51
C ALA A 389 -8.02 11.35 6.67
N HIS A 390 -6.87 11.61 6.07
CA HIS A 390 -6.07 10.62 5.36
C HIS A 390 -5.89 9.33 6.17
N THR A 391 -6.10 8.19 5.55
CA THR A 391 -6.05 6.83 6.13
C THR A 391 -7.24 6.41 7.00
N MET A 392 -8.23 7.28 7.25
CA MET A 392 -9.42 6.92 8.02
C MET A 392 -10.14 5.70 7.44
N GLU A 393 -10.21 5.57 6.12
CA GLU A 393 -10.84 4.45 5.41
C GLU A 393 -10.23 3.10 5.75
N MET A 394 -8.96 3.06 6.17
CA MET A 394 -8.28 1.80 6.46
C MET A 394 -8.92 1.05 7.62
N ALA A 395 -9.37 1.77 8.64
CA ALA A 395 -10.05 1.17 9.80
C ALA A 395 -11.40 0.53 9.45
N PHE A 396 -12.05 0.98 8.38
CA PHE A 396 -13.32 0.42 7.89
C PHE A 396 -13.12 -0.81 6.99
N ILE A 397 -11.92 -0.99 6.43
CA ILE A 397 -11.64 -2.03 5.43
C ILE A 397 -10.83 -3.19 6.03
N LEU A 398 -9.73 -2.88 6.72
CA LEU A 398 -8.75 -3.85 7.21
C LEU A 398 -8.56 -3.76 8.72
N GLY A 399 -8.04 -4.82 9.35
CA GLY A 399 -7.64 -4.88 10.75
C GLY A 399 -8.76 -5.06 11.75
N GLY A 400 -9.95 -4.59 11.48
CA GLY A 400 -11.07 -4.59 12.41
C GLY A 400 -10.84 -3.74 13.67
N TRP A 401 -11.87 -3.67 14.54
CA TRP A 401 -11.83 -2.81 15.73
C TRP A 401 -10.66 -3.09 16.67
N ASP A 402 -10.37 -4.36 16.94
CA ASP A 402 -9.32 -4.70 17.91
C ASP A 402 -7.92 -4.21 17.52
N ALA A 403 -7.63 -4.13 16.23
CA ALA A 403 -6.36 -3.60 15.73
C ALA A 403 -6.31 -2.06 15.73
N TRP A 404 -7.46 -1.40 15.62
CA TRP A 404 -7.56 0.05 15.47
C TRP A 404 -8.06 0.80 16.72
N LYS A 405 -8.57 0.12 17.76
CA LYS A 405 -9.23 0.74 18.93
C LYS A 405 -8.40 1.80 19.66
N ASP A 406 -7.08 1.68 19.59
CA ASP A 406 -6.15 2.63 20.23
C ASP A 406 -5.70 3.76 19.29
N ALA A 407 -6.17 3.77 18.04
CA ALA A 407 -5.83 4.82 17.07
C ALA A 407 -6.48 6.16 17.49
N PRO A 408 -5.69 7.24 17.63
CA PRO A 408 -6.22 8.55 18.02
C PRO A 408 -7.34 9.06 17.12
N MET A 409 -7.31 8.76 15.82
CA MET A 409 -8.35 9.16 14.86
C MET A 409 -9.72 8.52 15.11
N LEU A 410 -9.76 7.40 15.84
CA LEU A 410 -11.02 6.70 16.17
C LEU A 410 -11.53 7.02 17.59
N LYS A 411 -10.91 7.96 18.30
CA LYS A 411 -11.40 8.40 19.61
C LYS A 411 -12.80 8.96 19.51
N GLY A 412 -13.69 8.49 20.39
CA GLY A 412 -15.09 8.88 20.51
C GLY A 412 -15.95 7.71 20.94
N ALA A 413 -17.11 8.01 21.51
CA ALA A 413 -18.05 7.00 21.98
C ALA A 413 -18.64 6.14 20.85
N ASP A 414 -18.60 6.65 19.64
CA ASP A 414 -19.15 6.04 18.41
C ASP A 414 -18.11 5.30 17.54
N GLY A 415 -16.82 5.43 17.85
CA GLY A 415 -15.73 4.87 17.02
C GLY A 415 -15.87 3.37 16.75
N GLU A 416 -16.13 2.56 17.77
CA GLU A 416 -16.34 1.11 17.61
C GLU A 416 -17.57 0.80 16.74
N ALA A 417 -18.69 1.49 16.97
CA ALA A 417 -19.91 1.29 16.22
C ALA A 417 -19.72 1.64 14.74
N LEU A 418 -19.03 2.73 14.44
CA LEU A 418 -18.72 3.12 13.07
C LEU A 418 -17.83 2.06 12.37
N VAL A 419 -16.73 1.64 12.98
CA VAL A 419 -15.84 0.62 12.39
C VAL A 419 -16.59 -0.69 12.14
N LYS A 420 -17.48 -1.10 13.04
CA LYS A 420 -18.27 -2.33 12.88
C LYS A 420 -19.39 -2.18 11.85
N ASN A 421 -20.20 -1.15 11.93
CA ASN A 421 -21.40 -1.02 11.11
C ASN A 421 -21.11 -0.47 9.72
N VAL A 422 -20.51 0.72 9.62
CA VAL A 422 -20.12 1.29 8.33
C VAL A 422 -19.03 0.44 7.68
N GLY A 423 -18.08 -0.06 8.47
CA GLY A 423 -17.04 -0.96 7.98
C GLY A 423 -17.57 -2.26 7.39
N ALA A 424 -18.67 -2.81 7.89
CA ALA A 424 -19.30 -3.99 7.28
C ALA A 424 -19.78 -3.68 5.84
N GLU A 425 -20.43 -2.54 5.63
CA GLU A 425 -20.92 -2.13 4.31
C GLU A 425 -19.76 -1.76 3.35
N VAL A 426 -18.73 -1.09 3.88
CA VAL A 426 -17.51 -0.77 3.11
C VAL A 426 -16.81 -2.05 2.64
N LYS A 427 -16.65 -3.06 3.51
CA LYS A 427 -16.06 -4.35 3.12
C LYS A 427 -16.85 -5.04 2.01
N LYS A 428 -18.20 -5.01 2.06
CA LYS A 428 -19.05 -5.55 0.98
C LYS A 428 -18.78 -4.84 -0.34
N LEU A 429 -18.61 -3.51 -0.32
CA LEU A 429 -18.34 -2.73 -1.53
C LEU A 429 -16.99 -3.12 -2.15
N TRP A 430 -15.93 -3.27 -1.35
CA TRP A 430 -14.61 -3.71 -1.82
C TRP A 430 -14.65 -5.12 -2.40
N VAL A 431 -15.37 -6.02 -1.73
CA VAL A 431 -15.57 -7.41 -2.19
C VAL A 431 -16.38 -7.45 -3.48
N ALA A 432 -17.44 -6.68 -3.61
CA ALA A 432 -18.26 -6.60 -4.82
C ALA A 432 -17.40 -6.15 -6.02
N PHE A 433 -16.55 -5.13 -5.83
CA PHE A 433 -15.62 -4.71 -6.86
C PHE A 433 -14.60 -5.81 -7.23
N ALA A 434 -14.01 -6.49 -6.23
CA ALA A 434 -13.06 -7.57 -6.47
C ALA A 434 -13.67 -8.76 -7.23
N ARG A 435 -14.97 -9.01 -7.05
CA ARG A 435 -15.74 -10.02 -7.79
C ARG A 435 -16.14 -9.57 -9.18
N GLY A 436 -16.03 -8.27 -9.49
CA GLY A 436 -16.53 -7.70 -10.75
C GLY A 436 -18.06 -7.68 -10.81
N GLU A 437 -18.71 -7.46 -9.67
CA GLU A 437 -20.17 -7.34 -9.60
C GLU A 437 -20.63 -6.01 -10.21
N ASP A 438 -21.73 -6.03 -10.96
CA ASP A 438 -22.38 -4.83 -11.44
C ASP A 438 -23.29 -4.27 -10.36
N LEU A 439 -23.05 -3.02 -9.96
CA LEU A 439 -23.92 -2.28 -9.07
C LEU A 439 -24.71 -1.22 -9.84
N SER A 440 -25.89 -0.87 -9.34
CA SER A 440 -26.76 0.14 -9.95
C SER A 440 -26.16 1.56 -9.92
N ARG A 441 -25.07 1.76 -9.18
CA ARG A 441 -24.32 3.00 -9.05
C ARG A 441 -22.82 2.72 -8.98
N THR A 442 -22.03 3.64 -9.48
CA THR A 442 -20.54 3.56 -9.48
C THR A 442 -19.89 4.71 -8.70
N ARG A 443 -20.69 5.61 -8.13
CA ARG A 443 -20.23 6.69 -7.28
C ARG A 443 -20.86 6.61 -5.89
N PHE A 444 -20.04 6.60 -4.86
CA PHE A 444 -20.41 6.34 -3.47
C PHE A 444 -19.94 7.49 -2.57
N ARG A 445 -20.85 7.96 -1.69
CA ARG A 445 -20.47 8.76 -0.52
C ARG A 445 -20.61 7.88 0.70
N ILE A 446 -19.53 7.64 1.39
CA ILE A 446 -19.46 6.81 2.58
C ILE A 446 -19.57 7.73 3.80
N ASP A 447 -20.77 7.79 4.36
CA ASP A 447 -21.09 8.49 5.60
C ASP A 447 -21.65 7.49 6.64
N GLU A 448 -22.13 7.98 7.79
CA GLU A 448 -22.68 7.17 8.87
C GLU A 448 -23.91 6.34 8.51
N HIS A 449 -24.58 6.68 7.40
CA HIS A 449 -25.77 5.99 6.88
C HIS A 449 -25.48 5.15 5.63
N PHE A 450 -24.21 5.01 5.26
CA PHE A 450 -23.82 4.30 4.04
C PHE A 450 -24.30 2.84 4.05
N GLN A 451 -24.95 2.44 2.95
CA GLN A 451 -25.36 1.08 2.62
C GLN A 451 -25.09 0.83 1.13
N ILE A 452 -24.59 -0.39 0.81
CA ILE A 452 -24.35 -0.83 -0.57
C ILE A 452 -25.64 -1.30 -1.26
#